data_7e91b719ac309c76ce7895774c27fb29
#
_entry.id   7e91b719ac309c76ce7895774c27fb29
#
_cell.length_a   1.000
_cell.length_b   1.000
_cell.length_c   1.000
_cell.angle_alpha   90.00
_cell.angle_beta   90.00
_cell.angle_gamma   90.00
#
_symmetry.space_group_name_H-M   'P 1'
#
loop_
_entity.id
_entity.type
_entity.pdbx_description
1 polymer ?
#
loop_
_entity_poly.entity_id
_entity_poly.type
_entity_poly.pdbx_seq_one_letter_code
_entity_poly.pdbx_strand_id
1 'polypeptide(L)'
;MSLNPNAVIIANKLKGAGYSKAHIAGVLGNFQLESGFNPRVNEGGKVGAPTGVGGYGFGQWTGGRQTGLVNFAKQQKMDPGDINLQAKFLLHELEGPEKKAADYVRGAVSPEESARRFLTDFERAGVPKTKQRQEAARAIYGQLGFLDQPGQ
;
A
#
# COMPACT_ATOMS: atom_id res chain seq x y z
N MET A 1 8.59 6.06 18.23
CA MET A 1 7.45 6.60 17.45
C MET A 1 6.52 5.49 17.01
N SER A 2 5.25 5.74 17.12
CA SER A 2 4.25 4.76 16.69
C SER A 2 3.95 4.90 15.20
N LEU A 3 3.53 3.80 14.60
CA LEU A 3 3.14 3.77 13.19
C LEU A 3 1.81 4.51 13.00
N ASN A 4 1.65 5.14 11.83
CA ASN A 4 0.38 5.81 11.46
C ASN A 4 -0.78 4.81 11.60
N PRO A 5 -1.93 5.22 12.18
CA PRO A 5 -3.08 4.31 12.37
C PRO A 5 -3.57 3.66 11.08
N ASN A 6 -3.56 4.38 9.96
CA ASN A 6 -3.96 3.80 8.68
C ASN A 6 -2.95 2.76 8.20
N ALA A 7 -1.67 2.99 8.46
CA ALA A 7 -0.63 2.01 8.14
C ALA A 7 -0.80 0.73 8.97
N VAL A 8 -1.24 0.86 10.22
CA VAL A 8 -1.53 -0.32 11.07
C VAL A 8 -2.64 -1.17 10.44
N ILE A 9 -3.69 -0.54 9.94
CA ILE A 9 -4.80 -1.24 9.27
C ILE A 9 -4.28 -2.00 8.04
N ILE A 10 -3.47 -1.34 7.22
CA ILE A 10 -2.89 -1.97 6.02
C ILE A 10 -1.97 -3.13 6.43
N ALA A 11 -1.14 -2.93 7.45
CA ALA A 11 -0.20 -3.94 7.94
C ALA A 11 -0.93 -5.20 8.40
N ASN A 12 -2.01 -5.03 9.18
CA ASN A 12 -2.79 -6.16 9.67
C ASN A 12 -3.45 -6.93 8.53
N LYS A 13 -3.94 -6.23 7.50
CA LYS A 13 -4.51 -6.88 6.32
C LYS A 13 -3.46 -7.73 5.60
N LEU A 14 -2.27 -7.18 5.38
CA LEU A 14 -1.19 -7.90 4.71
C LEU A 14 -0.71 -9.09 5.56
N LYS A 15 -0.63 -8.92 6.87
CA LYS A 15 -0.25 -10.02 7.78
C LYS A 15 -1.25 -11.16 7.66
N GLY A 16 -2.54 -10.85 7.67
CA GLY A 16 -3.60 -11.86 7.50
C GLY A 16 -3.53 -12.59 6.17
N ALA A 17 -2.96 -11.97 5.15
CA ALA A 17 -2.78 -12.56 3.82
C ALA A 17 -1.45 -13.32 3.68
N GLY A 18 -0.65 -13.40 4.76
CA GLY A 18 0.57 -14.22 4.76
C GLY A 18 1.86 -13.47 4.42
N TYR A 19 1.84 -12.13 4.36
CA TYR A 19 3.05 -11.36 4.12
C TYR A 19 3.90 -11.28 5.39
N SER A 20 5.22 -11.37 5.24
CA SER A 20 6.15 -11.24 6.36
C SER A 20 6.31 -9.78 6.79
N LYS A 21 6.88 -9.55 7.97
CA LYS A 21 7.20 -8.20 8.43
C LYS A 21 8.05 -7.43 7.42
N ALA A 22 9.06 -8.08 6.83
CA ALA A 22 9.92 -7.44 5.84
C ALA A 22 9.13 -7.04 4.59
N HIS A 23 8.23 -7.90 4.11
CA HIS A 23 7.39 -7.61 2.96
C HIS A 23 6.44 -6.44 3.27
N ILE A 24 5.80 -6.47 4.42
CA ILE A 24 4.87 -5.43 4.86
C ILE A 24 5.60 -4.09 4.96
N ALA A 25 6.79 -4.08 5.55
CA ALA A 25 7.57 -2.84 5.68
C ALA A 25 7.89 -2.23 4.31
N GLY A 26 8.24 -3.05 3.34
CA GLY A 26 8.53 -2.58 1.98
C GLY A 26 7.31 -1.97 1.29
N VAL A 27 6.17 -2.62 1.44
CA VAL A 27 4.90 -2.11 0.90
C VAL A 27 4.55 -0.77 1.55
N LEU A 28 4.60 -0.72 2.88
CA LEU A 28 4.27 0.51 3.63
C LEU A 28 5.25 1.64 3.35
N GLY A 29 6.53 1.34 3.15
CA GLY A 29 7.52 2.35 2.78
C GLY A 29 7.14 3.05 1.48
N ASN A 30 6.61 2.29 0.51
CA ASN A 30 6.10 2.86 -0.73
C ASN A 30 4.89 3.76 -0.48
N PHE A 31 3.91 3.29 0.28
CA PHE A 31 2.69 4.07 0.53
C PHE A 31 2.97 5.34 1.33
N GLN A 32 3.98 5.33 2.20
CA GLN A 32 4.39 6.55 2.90
C GLN A 32 4.81 7.63 1.90
N LEU A 33 5.59 7.27 0.89
CA LEU A 33 6.04 8.21 -0.15
C LEU A 33 4.91 8.61 -1.09
N GLU A 34 3.98 7.68 -1.38
CA GLU A 34 2.88 7.98 -2.30
C GLU A 34 1.86 8.93 -1.70
N SER A 35 1.51 8.76 -0.43
CA SER A 35 0.32 9.40 0.14
C SER A 35 0.41 9.76 1.62
N GLY A 36 1.47 9.35 2.32
CA GLY A 36 1.49 9.44 3.78
C GLY A 36 0.38 8.64 4.43
N PHE A 37 -0.09 7.58 3.78
CA PHE A 37 -1.19 6.71 4.23
C PHE A 37 -2.55 7.40 4.24
N ASN A 38 -2.72 8.50 3.48
CA ASN A 38 -4.00 9.20 3.41
C ASN A 38 -4.86 8.58 2.30
N PRO A 39 -6.01 7.94 2.65
CA PRO A 39 -6.83 7.27 1.64
C PRO A 39 -7.66 8.22 0.78
N ARG A 40 -7.70 9.51 1.13
CA ARG A 40 -8.51 10.52 0.40
C ARG A 40 -7.68 11.50 -0.38
N VAL A 41 -6.39 11.29 -0.50
CA VAL A 41 -5.53 12.26 -1.19
C VAL A 41 -5.49 11.98 -2.69
N ASN A 42 -5.73 13.03 -3.48
CA ASN A 42 -5.47 13.03 -4.92
C ASN A 42 -4.03 13.49 -5.17
N GLU A 43 -3.49 13.11 -6.31
CA GLU A 43 -2.17 13.57 -6.72
C GLU A 43 -2.12 15.10 -6.66
N GLY A 44 -1.06 15.65 -6.10
CA GLY A 44 -0.94 17.09 -5.87
C GLY A 44 -1.41 17.53 -4.48
N GLY A 45 -1.99 16.61 -3.68
CA GLY A 45 -2.29 16.86 -2.27
C GLY A 45 -3.73 17.23 -1.95
N LYS A 46 -4.60 17.37 -2.95
CA LYS A 46 -6.00 17.72 -2.69
C LYS A 46 -6.77 16.53 -2.11
N VAL A 47 -7.38 16.73 -0.95
CA VAL A 47 -8.11 15.70 -0.23
C VAL A 47 -9.60 15.75 -0.59
N GLY A 48 -10.21 14.57 -0.79
CA GLY A 48 -11.64 14.47 -1.08
C GLY A 48 -12.00 13.20 -1.85
N ALA A 49 -12.91 13.34 -2.79
CA ALA A 49 -13.32 12.23 -3.67
C ALA A 49 -12.31 12.06 -4.81
N PRO A 50 -12.24 10.87 -5.42
CA PRO A 50 -11.35 10.68 -6.57
C PRO A 50 -11.81 11.55 -7.75
N THR A 51 -10.83 12.19 -8.41
CA THR A 51 -11.10 13.09 -9.54
C THR A 51 -11.06 12.40 -10.89
N GLY A 52 -10.47 11.22 -10.96
CA GLY A 52 -10.22 10.53 -12.23
C GLY A 52 -8.96 11.02 -12.94
N VAL A 53 -8.27 12.01 -12.37
CA VAL A 53 -7.04 12.58 -12.94
C VAL A 53 -5.90 12.38 -11.95
N GLY A 54 -4.81 11.76 -12.40
CA GLY A 54 -3.67 11.45 -11.52
C GLY A 54 -4.00 10.35 -10.52
N GLY A 55 -3.18 10.23 -9.47
CA GLY A 55 -3.36 9.19 -8.46
C GLY A 55 -4.39 9.53 -7.41
N TYR A 56 -4.98 8.51 -6.81
CA TYR A 56 -5.93 8.66 -5.69
C TYR A 56 -5.69 7.59 -4.64
N GLY A 57 -5.87 7.99 -3.38
CA GLY A 57 -5.84 7.08 -2.24
C GLY A 57 -4.45 6.78 -1.74
N PHE A 58 -4.36 5.89 -0.75
CA PHE A 58 -3.05 5.62 -0.14
C PHE A 58 -2.06 4.97 -1.12
N GLY A 59 -2.55 4.25 -2.12
CA GLY A 59 -1.71 3.63 -3.15
C GLY A 59 -1.52 4.48 -4.38
N GLN A 60 -2.14 5.65 -4.44
CA GLN A 60 -2.11 6.55 -5.60
C GLN A 60 -2.49 5.82 -6.89
N TRP A 61 -3.61 5.10 -6.85
CA TRP A 61 -4.14 4.39 -8.02
C TRP A 61 -4.49 5.38 -9.15
N THR A 62 -4.03 5.08 -10.35
CA THR A 62 -4.20 5.95 -11.52
C THR A 62 -4.92 5.22 -12.66
N GLY A 63 -5.52 5.98 -13.57
CA GLY A 63 -6.12 5.46 -14.78
C GLY A 63 -7.09 4.33 -14.52
N GLY A 64 -6.93 3.23 -15.23
CA GLY A 64 -7.80 2.05 -15.10
C GLY A 64 -7.81 1.46 -13.70
N ARG A 65 -6.71 1.59 -12.96
CA ARG A 65 -6.65 1.10 -11.58
C ARG A 65 -7.49 1.96 -10.64
N GLN A 66 -7.54 3.27 -10.85
CA GLN A 66 -8.43 4.14 -10.10
C GLN A 66 -9.89 3.84 -10.40
N THR A 67 -10.23 3.62 -11.67
CA THR A 67 -11.57 3.18 -12.08
C THR A 67 -11.91 1.86 -11.39
N GLY A 68 -10.95 0.93 -11.33
CA GLY A 68 -11.12 -0.34 -10.64
C GLY A 68 -11.43 -0.16 -9.16
N LEU A 69 -10.74 0.77 -8.50
CA LEU A 69 -11.00 1.09 -7.08
C LEU A 69 -12.42 1.62 -6.90
N VAL A 70 -12.85 2.55 -7.73
CA VAL A 70 -14.19 3.14 -7.64
C VAL A 70 -15.27 2.07 -7.87
N ASN A 71 -15.07 1.20 -8.86
CA ASN A 71 -16.01 0.12 -9.13
C ASN A 71 -16.04 -0.91 -7.99
N PHE A 72 -14.88 -1.25 -7.43
CA PHE A 72 -14.79 -2.14 -6.28
C PHE A 72 -15.54 -1.56 -5.07
N ALA A 73 -15.39 -0.25 -4.84
CA ALA A 73 -16.11 0.45 -3.77
C ALA A 73 -17.62 0.34 -3.96
N LYS A 74 -18.10 0.52 -5.18
CA LYS A 74 -19.53 0.37 -5.49
C LYS A 74 -20.02 -1.05 -5.21
N GLN A 75 -19.27 -2.06 -5.60
CA GLN A 75 -19.59 -3.45 -5.33
C GLN A 75 -19.64 -3.76 -3.84
N GLN A 76 -18.73 -3.16 -3.07
CA GLN A 76 -18.65 -3.35 -1.62
C GLN A 76 -19.62 -2.44 -0.86
N LYS A 77 -20.30 -1.52 -1.55
CA LYS A 77 -21.19 -0.51 -0.95
C LYS A 77 -20.47 0.33 0.09
N MET A 78 -19.24 0.74 -0.24
CA MET A 78 -18.37 1.54 0.61
C MET A 78 -17.85 2.76 -0.16
N ASP A 79 -17.44 3.78 0.59
CA ASP A 79 -16.83 4.98 0.02
C ASP A 79 -15.43 4.60 -0.55
N PRO A 80 -15.08 5.06 -1.77
CA PRO A 80 -13.77 4.76 -2.33
C PRO A 80 -12.61 5.34 -1.51
N GLY A 81 -12.86 6.35 -0.67
CA GLY A 81 -11.85 6.92 0.23
C GLY A 81 -11.76 6.25 1.59
N ASP A 82 -12.52 5.19 1.83
CA ASP A 82 -12.47 4.46 3.11
C ASP A 82 -11.20 3.63 3.20
N ILE A 83 -10.47 3.75 4.32
CA ILE A 83 -9.19 3.05 4.50
C ILE A 83 -9.34 1.52 4.43
N ASN A 84 -10.42 0.99 5.02
CA ASN A 84 -10.65 -0.46 5.02
C ASN A 84 -10.99 -0.95 3.62
N LEU A 85 -11.77 -0.18 2.87
CA LEU A 85 -12.11 -0.49 1.47
C LEU A 85 -10.85 -0.56 0.63
N GLN A 86 -9.97 0.44 0.76
CA GLN A 86 -8.74 0.48 -0.02
C GLN A 86 -7.78 -0.65 0.37
N ALA A 87 -7.73 -1.02 1.66
CA ALA A 87 -6.93 -2.16 2.09
C ALA A 87 -7.44 -3.47 1.48
N LYS A 88 -8.76 -3.64 1.39
CA LYS A 88 -9.36 -4.78 0.69
C LYS A 88 -9.02 -4.77 -0.80
N PHE A 89 -9.07 -3.59 -1.42
CA PHE A 89 -8.74 -3.45 -2.83
C PHE A 89 -7.27 -3.79 -3.11
N LEU A 90 -6.37 -3.38 -2.22
CA LEU A 90 -4.96 -3.74 -2.31
C LEU A 90 -4.80 -5.27 -2.39
N LEU A 91 -5.46 -6.00 -1.48
CA LEU A 91 -5.41 -7.46 -1.50
C LEU A 91 -6.05 -8.02 -2.77
N HIS A 92 -7.16 -7.44 -3.21
CA HIS A 92 -7.81 -7.85 -4.44
C HIS A 92 -6.85 -7.76 -5.63
N GLU A 93 -6.10 -6.66 -5.73
CA GLU A 93 -5.08 -6.50 -6.77
C GLU A 93 -3.95 -7.53 -6.62
N LEU A 94 -3.42 -7.67 -5.42
CA LEU A 94 -2.28 -8.58 -5.17
C LEU A 94 -2.63 -10.04 -5.37
N GLU A 95 -3.90 -10.40 -5.22
CA GLU A 95 -4.37 -11.78 -5.43
C GLU A 95 -4.88 -12.02 -6.85
N GLY A 96 -4.99 -10.97 -7.65
CA GLY A 96 -5.53 -11.01 -9.01
C GLY A 96 -4.62 -10.32 -10.03
N PRO A 97 -5.01 -9.12 -10.52
CA PRO A 97 -4.27 -8.46 -11.62
C PRO A 97 -2.81 -8.18 -11.30
N GLU A 98 -2.47 -7.97 -10.02
CA GLU A 98 -1.10 -7.65 -9.59
C GLU A 98 -0.43 -8.83 -8.88
N LYS A 99 -0.87 -10.05 -9.13
CA LYS A 99 -0.30 -11.24 -8.49
C LYS A 99 1.20 -11.39 -8.78
N LYS A 100 1.64 -10.99 -9.96
CA LYS A 100 3.05 -11.03 -10.32
C LYS A 100 3.87 -10.15 -9.36
N ALA A 101 3.37 -8.96 -9.04
CA ALA A 101 4.02 -8.07 -8.07
C ALA A 101 4.06 -8.70 -6.68
N ALA A 102 2.96 -9.32 -6.25
CA ALA A 102 2.89 -10.01 -4.96
C ALA A 102 3.94 -11.11 -4.86
N ASP A 103 4.03 -11.95 -5.88
CA ASP A 103 4.99 -13.06 -5.91
C ASP A 103 6.43 -12.53 -5.87
N TYR A 104 6.70 -11.46 -6.60
CA TYR A 104 8.02 -10.85 -6.63
C TYR A 104 8.43 -10.30 -5.26
N VAL A 105 7.53 -9.57 -4.60
CA VAL A 105 7.77 -9.03 -3.26
C VAL A 105 8.00 -10.15 -2.24
N ARG A 106 7.22 -11.23 -2.34
CA ARG A 106 7.35 -12.35 -1.40
C ARG A 106 8.70 -13.08 -1.49
N GLY A 107 9.43 -12.89 -2.57
CA GLY A 107 10.79 -13.43 -2.69
C GLY A 107 11.86 -12.58 -2.03
N ALA A 108 11.51 -11.38 -1.57
CA ALA A 108 12.48 -10.49 -0.93
C ALA A 108 12.79 -10.93 0.50
N VAL A 109 14.04 -10.73 0.92
CA VAL A 109 14.51 -11.15 2.25
C VAL A 109 14.74 -9.99 3.21
N SER A 110 14.53 -8.75 2.77
CA SER A 110 14.75 -7.56 3.60
C SER A 110 13.68 -6.51 3.33
N PRO A 111 13.45 -5.57 4.27
CA PRO A 111 12.54 -4.46 4.02
C PRO A 111 12.93 -3.63 2.80
N GLU A 112 14.23 -3.36 2.64
CA GLU A 112 14.75 -2.55 1.53
C GLU A 112 14.51 -3.24 0.19
N GLU A 113 14.76 -4.54 0.11
CA GLU A 113 14.54 -5.30 -1.11
C GLU A 113 13.04 -5.38 -1.44
N SER A 114 12.20 -5.57 -0.42
CA SER A 114 10.74 -5.56 -0.58
C SER A 114 10.26 -4.22 -1.14
N ALA A 115 10.80 -3.10 -0.61
CA ALA A 115 10.43 -1.77 -1.08
C ALA A 115 10.79 -1.58 -2.55
N ARG A 116 11.98 -2.00 -2.96
CA ARG A 116 12.43 -1.90 -4.34
C ARG A 116 11.55 -2.73 -5.28
N ARG A 117 11.24 -3.96 -4.89
CA ARG A 117 10.43 -4.86 -5.71
C ARG A 117 8.99 -4.36 -5.86
N PHE A 118 8.41 -3.86 -4.77
CA PHE A 118 7.05 -3.33 -4.81
C PHE A 118 6.98 -2.06 -5.66
N LEU A 119 7.98 -1.19 -5.55
CA LEU A 119 8.10 -0.01 -6.38
C LEU A 119 8.13 -0.37 -7.87
N THR A 120 8.96 -1.35 -8.23
CA THR A 120 9.17 -1.74 -9.63
C THR A 120 7.91 -2.35 -10.23
N ASP A 121 7.29 -3.30 -9.54
CA ASP A 121 6.23 -4.12 -10.12
C ASP A 121 4.81 -3.64 -9.81
N PHE A 122 4.60 -3.01 -8.66
CA PHE A 122 3.27 -2.57 -8.26
C PHE A 122 3.06 -1.07 -8.48
N GLU A 123 3.90 -0.23 -7.89
CA GLU A 123 3.72 1.22 -7.98
C GLU A 123 4.11 1.76 -9.35
N ARG A 124 5.19 1.27 -9.92
CA ARG A 124 5.66 1.67 -11.25
C ARG A 124 5.75 3.20 -11.39
N ALA A 125 6.27 3.86 -10.34
CA ALA A 125 6.30 5.32 -10.24
C ALA A 125 7.21 5.94 -11.31
N GLY A 126 6.75 7.07 -11.89
CA GLY A 126 7.53 7.80 -12.88
C GLY A 126 8.80 8.41 -12.29
N VAL A 127 8.74 8.88 -11.04
CA VAL A 127 9.91 9.30 -10.27
C VAL A 127 10.11 8.28 -9.16
N PRO A 128 11.09 7.38 -9.28
CA PRO A 128 11.15 6.18 -8.41
C PRO A 128 11.39 6.48 -6.94
N LYS A 129 12.32 7.40 -6.61
CA LYS A 129 12.70 7.68 -5.21
C LYS A 129 13.00 6.39 -4.45
N THR A 130 13.74 5.48 -5.06
CA THR A 130 14.00 4.15 -4.53
C THR A 130 14.62 4.20 -3.15
N LYS A 131 15.66 5.03 -2.97
CA LYS A 131 16.37 5.14 -1.69
C LYS A 131 15.46 5.61 -0.58
N GLN A 132 14.61 6.62 -0.86
CA GLN A 132 13.68 7.16 0.14
C GLN A 132 12.65 6.10 0.56
N ARG A 133 12.17 5.29 -0.38
CA ARG A 133 11.22 4.20 -0.07
C ARG A 133 11.89 3.11 0.76
N GLN A 134 13.15 2.81 0.47
CA GLN A 134 13.93 1.84 1.25
C GLN A 134 14.23 2.34 2.66
N GLU A 135 14.55 3.62 2.82
CA GLU A 135 14.77 4.22 4.14
C GLU A 135 13.47 4.20 4.96
N ALA A 136 12.34 4.55 4.33
CA ALA A 136 11.04 4.49 4.98
C ALA A 136 10.72 3.05 5.41
N ALA A 137 10.97 2.08 4.54
CA ALA A 137 10.74 0.67 4.84
C ALA A 137 11.58 0.20 6.04
N ARG A 138 12.83 0.61 6.12
CA ARG A 138 13.71 0.25 7.23
C ARG A 138 13.17 0.81 8.54
N ALA A 139 12.77 2.08 8.55
CA ALA A 139 12.22 2.72 9.75
C ALA A 139 10.91 2.05 10.18
N ILE A 140 10.02 1.77 9.22
CA ILE A 140 8.73 1.13 9.48
C ILE A 140 8.94 -0.29 10.03
N TYR A 141 9.91 -1.03 9.50
CA TYR A 141 10.20 -2.38 9.98
C TYR A 141 10.40 -2.40 11.51
N GLY A 142 11.11 -1.40 12.03
CA GLY A 142 11.32 -1.26 13.48
C GLY A 142 10.04 -0.95 14.26
N GLN A 143 8.96 -0.58 13.58
CA GLN A 143 7.68 -0.23 14.21
C GLN A 143 6.63 -1.36 14.08
N LEU A 144 6.99 -2.49 13.49
CA LEU A 144 6.06 -3.58 13.21
C LEU A 144 6.07 -4.71 14.26
N GLY A 145 6.64 -4.45 15.44
CA GLY A 145 6.70 -5.46 16.51
C GLY A 145 5.34 -5.98 16.93
N PHE A 146 4.27 -5.17 16.81
CA PHE A 146 2.92 -5.60 17.15
C PHE A 146 2.44 -6.78 16.29
N LEU A 147 3.01 -6.99 15.11
CA LEU A 147 2.65 -8.11 14.24
C LEU A 147 3.12 -9.46 14.78
N ASP A 148 4.05 -9.45 15.74
CA ASP A 148 4.55 -10.67 16.37
C ASP A 148 3.65 -11.10 17.55
N GLN A 149 2.63 -10.31 17.90
CA GLN A 149 1.75 -10.60 19.02
C GLN A 149 0.71 -11.65 18.63
N PRO A 150 0.46 -12.64 19.51
CA PRO A 150 -0.60 -13.62 19.24
C PRO A 150 -1.96 -12.93 19.09
N GLY A 151 -2.77 -13.39 18.14
CA GLY A 151 -4.11 -12.86 17.93
C GLY A 151 -4.20 -11.63 17.05
N GLN A 152 -3.11 -11.18 16.48
CA GLN A 152 -3.09 -10.03 15.56
C GLN A 152 -3.41 -10.43 14.12
#